data_d550af155c14aa382ad0886bd77f032b
#
_entry.id   d550af155c14aa382ad0886bd77f032b
#
_cell.length_a   1.000
_cell.length_b   1.000
_cell.length_c   1.000
_cell.angle_alpha   90.00
_cell.angle_beta   90.00
_cell.angle_gamma   90.00
#
_symmetry.space_group_name_H-M   'P 1'
#
loop_
_entity.id
_entity.type
_entity.pdbx_description
1 polymer ?
#
loop_
_entity_poly.entity_id
_entity_poly.type
_entity_poly.pdbx_seq_one_letter_code
_entity_poly.pdbx_strand_id
1 'polypeptide(L)'
;MTELTEFQRKLSALLPDVELRFEEALAKHTSFRIGGDAEVMAFPKTKIELADILKACAKLNCKCAILGAGTNVLAPDEGVRGLVVCLKDCLGGMERLDETHIRVMAGVTMARAAVNAANMGLTGMEFAHGIPGTVGGGVYMNAGAYGGEICQICESVEAMDLDGKLFRLSNTEMAFSYRHSVLENRPGIVVSADFALKKGNPEEIWAKMKELIARRTASQPLDVPSAGSAFKRPTGGYAAALIEETGLKGYQVGGAAISAKHAGFAVNLGGATAADVKALLSQVSEQVYQKSGIRLEPEVRIW
;
A
#
# COMPACT_ATOMS: atom_id res chain seq x y z
N MET A 1 -17.50 -8.01 -27.92
CA MET A 1 -17.39 -6.92 -26.91
C MET A 1 -18.56 -7.10 -25.96
N THR A 2 -18.30 -7.29 -24.70
CA THR A 2 -19.34 -7.40 -23.67
C THR A 2 -20.08 -6.06 -23.59
N GLU A 3 -21.40 -6.09 -23.56
CA GLU A 3 -22.22 -4.87 -23.48
C GLU A 3 -22.03 -4.24 -22.10
N LEU A 4 -21.76 -2.91 -22.04
CA LEU A 4 -21.55 -2.20 -20.77
C LEU A 4 -22.81 -2.23 -19.91
N THR A 5 -22.64 -2.42 -18.59
CA THR A 5 -23.74 -2.30 -17.62
C THR A 5 -24.30 -0.87 -17.59
N GLU A 6 -25.46 -0.68 -17.04
CA GLU A 6 -26.04 0.68 -16.84
C GLU A 6 -25.15 1.56 -16.00
N PHE A 7 -24.52 1.00 -14.94
CA PHE A 7 -23.57 1.70 -14.09
C PHE A 7 -22.33 2.15 -14.87
N GLN A 8 -21.73 1.25 -15.65
CA GLN A 8 -20.55 1.54 -16.47
C GLN A 8 -20.83 2.65 -17.50
N ARG A 9 -21.99 2.61 -18.18
CA ARG A 9 -22.40 3.67 -19.13
C ARG A 9 -22.60 5.01 -18.43
N LYS A 10 -23.29 5.05 -17.27
CA LYS A 10 -23.50 6.29 -16.50
C LYS A 10 -22.17 6.89 -16.04
N LEU A 11 -21.26 6.05 -15.52
CA LEU A 11 -19.96 6.51 -15.05
C LEU A 11 -19.11 7.06 -16.19
N SER A 12 -19.05 6.38 -17.34
CA SER A 12 -18.35 6.85 -18.53
C SER A 12 -18.86 8.21 -19.02
N ALA A 13 -20.19 8.43 -18.99
CA ALA A 13 -20.79 9.70 -19.38
C ALA A 13 -20.44 10.85 -18.43
N LEU A 14 -20.20 10.55 -17.13
CA LEU A 14 -19.79 11.53 -16.12
C LEU A 14 -18.27 11.81 -16.15
N LEU A 15 -17.47 10.89 -16.68
CA LEU A 15 -16.00 10.91 -16.64
C LEU A 15 -15.41 10.71 -18.06
N PRO A 16 -15.75 11.56 -19.04
CA PRO A 16 -15.35 11.33 -20.44
C PRO A 16 -13.82 11.39 -20.66
N ASP A 17 -13.10 12.14 -19.82
CA ASP A 17 -11.66 12.37 -19.95
C ASP A 17 -10.82 11.47 -19.03
N VAL A 18 -11.45 10.66 -18.19
CA VAL A 18 -10.77 9.75 -17.25
C VAL A 18 -10.57 8.39 -17.89
N GLU A 19 -9.37 7.83 -17.78
CA GLU A 19 -9.12 6.45 -18.19
C GLU A 19 -9.91 5.50 -17.27
N LEU A 20 -10.89 4.79 -17.85
CA LEU A 20 -11.68 3.76 -17.19
C LEU A 20 -11.43 2.41 -17.84
N ARG A 21 -11.24 1.38 -17.02
CA ARG A 21 -11.20 -0.01 -17.46
C ARG A 21 -12.33 -0.78 -16.77
N PHE A 22 -13.03 -1.61 -17.53
CA PHE A 22 -14.15 -2.40 -17.08
C PHE A 22 -13.75 -3.86 -16.89
N GLU A 23 -14.28 -4.50 -15.86
CA GLU A 23 -13.94 -5.89 -15.50
C GLU A 23 -12.41 -6.10 -15.47
N GLU A 24 -11.70 -5.16 -14.84
CA GLU A 24 -10.24 -5.19 -14.77
C GLU A 24 -9.77 -6.07 -13.61
N ALA A 25 -8.99 -7.10 -13.90
CA ALA A 25 -8.53 -8.07 -12.91
C ALA A 25 -7.65 -7.44 -11.84
N LEU A 26 -8.11 -7.42 -10.59
CA LEU A 26 -7.37 -6.90 -9.42
C LEU A 26 -6.06 -7.63 -9.20
N ALA A 27 -5.99 -8.92 -9.54
CA ALA A 27 -4.76 -9.71 -9.46
C ALA A 27 -3.59 -9.09 -10.23
N LYS A 28 -3.84 -8.31 -11.30
CA LYS A 28 -2.80 -7.58 -12.05
C LYS A 28 -2.30 -6.33 -11.31
N HIS A 29 -3.06 -5.83 -10.34
CA HIS A 29 -2.80 -4.60 -9.60
C HIS A 29 -2.45 -4.83 -8.13
N THR A 30 -2.35 -6.09 -7.69
CA THR A 30 -1.91 -6.48 -6.35
C THR A 30 -0.59 -7.26 -6.40
N SER A 31 0.28 -7.02 -5.42
CA SER A 31 1.54 -7.77 -5.32
C SER A 31 1.35 -9.23 -4.92
N PHE A 32 0.21 -9.57 -4.32
CA PHE A 32 -0.20 -10.95 -4.04
C PHE A 32 -0.61 -11.71 -5.29
N ARG A 33 -0.95 -10.98 -6.37
CA ARG A 33 -1.52 -11.54 -7.61
C ARG A 33 -2.79 -12.36 -7.35
N ILE A 34 -3.61 -11.89 -6.42
CA ILE A 34 -4.90 -12.47 -6.02
C ILE A 34 -5.98 -11.39 -6.17
N GLY A 35 -7.19 -11.80 -6.51
CA GLY A 35 -8.39 -10.99 -6.60
C GLY A 35 -9.10 -11.14 -7.94
N GLY A 36 -10.42 -11.16 -7.89
CA GLY A 36 -11.30 -11.11 -9.04
C GLY A 36 -11.32 -9.73 -9.70
N ASP A 37 -12.35 -9.47 -10.50
CA ASP A 37 -12.39 -8.27 -11.32
C ASP A 37 -12.97 -7.06 -10.55
N ALA A 38 -12.39 -5.88 -10.76
CA ALA A 38 -13.03 -4.61 -10.44
C ALA A 38 -14.08 -4.30 -11.51
N GLU A 39 -15.34 -4.07 -11.13
CA GLU A 39 -16.41 -3.72 -12.07
C GLU A 39 -16.02 -2.51 -12.93
N VAL A 40 -15.44 -1.49 -12.29
CA VAL A 40 -14.76 -0.36 -12.98
C VAL A 40 -13.49 -0.01 -12.22
N MET A 41 -12.39 0.18 -12.95
CA MET A 41 -11.15 0.74 -12.41
C MET A 41 -10.85 2.07 -13.10
N ALA A 42 -10.62 3.14 -12.31
CA ALA A 42 -10.30 4.48 -12.80
C ALA A 42 -8.85 4.85 -12.51
N PHE A 43 -8.23 5.57 -13.44
CA PHE A 43 -6.82 5.95 -13.40
C PHE A 43 -6.65 7.47 -13.51
N PRO A 44 -6.89 8.24 -12.42
CA PRO A 44 -6.82 9.70 -12.44
C PRO A 44 -5.37 10.18 -12.61
N LYS A 45 -5.10 11.03 -13.58
CA LYS A 45 -3.79 11.64 -13.84
C LYS A 45 -3.62 12.97 -13.12
N THR A 46 -4.71 13.60 -12.70
CA THR A 46 -4.72 14.91 -12.05
C THR A 46 -5.60 14.92 -10.80
N LYS A 47 -5.39 15.93 -9.93
CA LYS A 47 -6.26 16.17 -8.78
C LYS A 47 -7.69 16.49 -9.21
N ILE A 48 -7.88 17.12 -10.37
CA ILE A 48 -9.20 17.46 -10.91
C ILE A 48 -9.93 16.18 -11.28
N GLU A 49 -9.29 15.28 -12.04
CA GLU A 49 -9.88 13.99 -12.38
C GLU A 49 -10.23 13.16 -11.15
N LEU A 50 -9.36 13.14 -10.11
CA LEU A 50 -9.67 12.48 -8.85
C LEU A 50 -10.91 13.07 -8.19
N ALA A 51 -11.03 14.40 -8.13
CA ALA A 51 -12.20 15.08 -7.57
C ALA A 51 -13.47 14.75 -8.37
N ASP A 52 -13.40 14.72 -9.68
CA ASP A 52 -14.54 14.42 -10.55
C ASP A 52 -14.99 12.96 -10.42
N ILE A 53 -14.03 12.02 -10.27
CA ILE A 53 -14.31 10.61 -9.94
C ILE A 53 -15.11 10.52 -8.62
N LEU A 54 -14.67 11.19 -7.56
CA LEU A 54 -15.35 11.15 -6.25
C LEU A 54 -16.75 11.74 -6.31
N LYS A 55 -16.92 12.88 -7.01
CA LYS A 55 -18.25 13.48 -7.25
C LYS A 55 -19.16 12.55 -8.06
N ALA A 56 -18.62 11.87 -9.08
CA ALA A 56 -19.38 10.90 -9.85
C ALA A 56 -19.80 9.69 -8.99
N CYS A 57 -18.90 9.21 -8.12
CA CYS A 57 -19.22 8.17 -7.13
C CYS A 57 -20.36 8.61 -6.19
N ALA A 58 -20.27 9.80 -5.61
CA ALA A 58 -21.31 10.33 -4.74
C ALA A 58 -22.66 10.46 -5.49
N LYS A 59 -22.66 10.99 -6.72
CA LYS A 59 -23.85 11.12 -7.57
C LYS A 59 -24.51 9.79 -7.89
N LEU A 60 -23.72 8.74 -8.12
CA LEU A 60 -24.21 7.39 -8.44
C LEU A 60 -24.42 6.51 -7.19
N ASN A 61 -24.13 7.06 -6.00
CA ASN A 61 -24.17 6.32 -4.72
C ASN A 61 -23.41 4.99 -4.80
N CYS A 62 -22.23 4.99 -5.44
CA CYS A 62 -21.43 3.79 -5.59
C CYS A 62 -20.32 3.71 -4.54
N LYS A 63 -19.93 2.47 -4.19
CA LYS A 63 -18.75 2.23 -3.35
C LYS A 63 -17.49 2.61 -4.12
N CYS A 64 -16.52 3.21 -3.42
CA CYS A 64 -15.23 3.58 -3.97
C CYS A 64 -14.11 3.02 -3.10
N ALA A 65 -13.24 2.20 -3.68
CA ALA A 65 -12.03 1.70 -3.05
C ALA A 65 -10.81 2.39 -3.65
N ILE A 66 -9.81 2.72 -2.82
CA ILE A 66 -8.59 3.39 -3.27
C ILE A 66 -7.43 2.41 -3.25
N LEU A 67 -6.74 2.27 -4.37
CA LEU A 67 -5.62 1.38 -4.56
C LEU A 67 -4.35 2.17 -4.89
N GLY A 68 -3.29 2.00 -4.10
CA GLY A 68 -1.94 2.40 -4.48
C GLY A 68 -1.29 1.33 -5.38
N ALA A 69 -0.16 0.79 -4.96
CA ALA A 69 0.50 -0.32 -5.67
C ALA A 69 -0.01 -1.72 -5.26
N GLY A 70 -1.07 -1.82 -4.47
CA GLY A 70 -1.66 -3.10 -4.04
C GLY A 70 -0.71 -3.99 -3.23
N THR A 71 0.25 -3.40 -2.52
CA THR A 71 1.32 -4.15 -1.83
C THR A 71 0.99 -4.51 -0.39
N ASN A 72 -0.18 -4.10 0.10
CA ASN A 72 -0.72 -4.47 1.41
C ASN A 72 -2.23 -4.76 1.33
N VAL A 73 -2.68 -5.31 0.21
CA VAL A 73 -4.10 -5.59 -0.06
C VAL A 73 -4.28 -7.05 -0.44
N LEU A 74 -5.28 -7.67 0.14
CA LEU A 74 -5.87 -8.94 -0.30
C LEU A 74 -7.23 -8.61 -0.92
N ALA A 75 -7.29 -8.60 -2.24
CA ALA A 75 -8.53 -8.37 -2.97
C ALA A 75 -9.38 -9.64 -3.00
N PRO A 76 -10.72 -9.54 -2.91
CA PRO A 76 -11.61 -10.69 -2.84
C PRO A 76 -11.66 -11.46 -4.16
N ASP A 77 -11.92 -12.76 -4.08
CA ASP A 77 -12.02 -13.65 -5.25
C ASP A 77 -13.20 -13.30 -6.15
N GLU A 78 -14.31 -12.85 -5.55
CA GLU A 78 -15.52 -12.40 -6.24
C GLU A 78 -15.37 -11.02 -6.93
N GLY A 79 -14.25 -10.35 -6.72
CA GLY A 79 -13.99 -9.00 -7.24
C GLY A 79 -14.65 -7.89 -6.43
N VAL A 80 -14.60 -6.67 -6.95
CA VAL A 80 -15.12 -5.46 -6.29
C VAL A 80 -16.19 -4.82 -7.16
N ARG A 81 -17.41 -4.73 -6.63
CA ARG A 81 -18.50 -3.99 -7.26
C ARG A 81 -18.40 -2.50 -6.95
N GLY A 82 -18.71 -1.67 -7.95
CA GLY A 82 -18.54 -0.23 -7.93
C GLY A 82 -17.21 0.19 -8.53
N LEU A 83 -16.52 1.13 -7.89
CA LEU A 83 -15.33 1.77 -8.45
C LEU A 83 -14.07 1.47 -7.62
N VAL A 84 -13.00 1.10 -8.29
CA VAL A 84 -11.63 1.08 -7.74
C VAL A 84 -10.83 2.20 -8.38
N VAL A 85 -10.25 3.11 -7.58
CA VAL A 85 -9.37 4.18 -8.05
C VAL A 85 -7.92 3.77 -7.86
N CYS A 86 -7.20 3.57 -8.95
CA CYS A 86 -5.79 3.21 -8.93
C CYS A 86 -4.92 4.48 -9.05
N LEU A 87 -4.15 4.78 -8.00
CA LEU A 87 -3.28 5.97 -7.97
C LEU A 87 -1.86 5.69 -8.44
N LYS A 88 -1.44 4.42 -8.44
CA LYS A 88 -0.07 4.04 -8.83
C LYS A 88 0.21 4.48 -10.26
N ASP A 89 1.33 5.20 -10.45
CA ASP A 89 1.81 5.71 -11.74
C ASP A 89 0.84 6.69 -12.45
N CYS A 90 -0.28 7.05 -11.80
CA CYS A 90 -1.31 7.94 -12.33
C CYS A 90 -1.20 9.34 -11.74
N LEU A 91 -1.41 9.48 -10.44
CA LEU A 91 -1.22 10.74 -9.73
C LEU A 91 0.27 10.90 -9.40
N GLY A 92 1.06 11.19 -10.40
CA GLY A 92 2.52 11.23 -10.35
C GLY A 92 3.08 12.64 -10.27
N GLY A 93 4.37 12.73 -9.94
CA GLY A 93 5.12 13.99 -9.89
C GLY A 93 5.85 14.16 -8.57
N MET A 94 6.92 14.95 -8.64
CA MET A 94 7.75 15.29 -7.51
C MET A 94 8.31 16.70 -7.73
N GLU A 95 8.26 17.53 -6.71
CA GLU A 95 8.68 18.93 -6.74
C GLU A 95 9.65 19.20 -5.60
N ARG A 96 10.74 19.91 -5.88
CA ARG A 96 11.62 20.44 -4.85
C ARG A 96 11.05 21.77 -4.37
N LEU A 97 10.66 21.86 -3.11
CA LEU A 97 10.08 23.07 -2.52
C LEU A 97 11.14 24.07 -2.11
N ASP A 98 12.24 23.58 -1.53
CA ASP A 98 13.41 24.36 -1.14
C ASP A 98 14.68 23.47 -1.05
N GLU A 99 15.67 23.88 -0.29
CA GLU A 99 16.95 23.17 -0.16
C GLU A 99 16.82 21.79 0.51
N THR A 100 15.80 21.58 1.36
CA THR A 100 15.62 20.38 2.18
C THR A 100 14.22 19.78 2.08
N HIS A 101 13.27 20.47 1.47
CA HIS A 101 11.88 20.00 1.36
C HIS A 101 11.51 19.59 -0.06
N ILE A 102 10.81 18.48 -0.14
CA ILE A 102 10.29 17.94 -1.39
C ILE A 102 8.80 17.60 -1.23
N ARG A 103 8.01 17.89 -2.25
CA ARG A 103 6.64 17.40 -2.38
C ARG A 103 6.62 16.19 -3.30
N VAL A 104 5.94 15.14 -2.88
CA VAL A 104 5.80 13.92 -3.68
C VAL A 104 4.32 13.55 -3.80
N MET A 105 3.87 13.35 -5.04
CA MET A 105 2.49 12.93 -5.32
C MET A 105 2.24 11.48 -4.90
N ALA A 106 0.99 11.20 -4.52
CA ALA A 106 0.58 9.93 -3.92
C ALA A 106 0.83 8.69 -4.79
N GLY A 107 0.78 8.81 -6.12
CA GLY A 107 1.00 7.71 -7.05
C GLY A 107 2.47 7.38 -7.32
N VAL A 108 3.41 8.22 -6.87
CA VAL A 108 4.85 7.94 -6.98
C VAL A 108 5.22 6.77 -6.07
N THR A 109 6.03 5.84 -6.55
CA THR A 109 6.50 4.73 -5.70
C THR A 109 7.49 5.21 -4.64
N MET A 110 7.47 4.59 -3.46
CA MET A 110 8.40 4.87 -2.36
C MET A 110 9.86 4.79 -2.82
N ALA A 111 10.20 3.76 -3.60
CA ALA A 111 11.53 3.59 -4.17
C ALA A 111 11.94 4.77 -5.07
N ARG A 112 11.03 5.22 -5.96
CA ARG A 112 11.28 6.36 -6.86
C ARG A 112 11.45 7.66 -6.07
N ALA A 113 10.66 7.87 -5.01
CA ALA A 113 10.80 9.03 -4.13
C ALA A 113 12.18 9.05 -3.46
N ALA A 114 12.62 7.92 -2.89
CA ALA A 114 13.92 7.78 -2.24
C ALA A 114 15.09 7.99 -3.22
N VAL A 115 15.02 7.43 -4.43
CA VAL A 115 16.04 7.63 -5.49
C VAL A 115 16.15 9.11 -5.89
N ASN A 116 15.01 9.78 -6.07
CA ASN A 116 15.03 11.21 -6.43
C ASN A 116 15.57 12.07 -5.29
N ALA A 117 15.23 11.79 -4.03
CA ALA A 117 15.81 12.48 -2.88
C ALA A 117 17.34 12.29 -2.83
N ALA A 118 17.83 11.07 -3.03
CA ALA A 118 19.26 10.77 -3.10
C ALA A 118 19.97 11.55 -4.22
N ASN A 119 19.37 11.63 -5.42
CA ASN A 119 19.89 12.41 -6.55
C ASN A 119 19.95 13.93 -6.26
N MET A 120 19.10 14.42 -5.35
CA MET A 120 19.10 15.80 -4.87
C MET A 120 20.11 16.03 -3.72
N GLY A 121 20.84 15.01 -3.28
CA GLY A 121 21.72 15.06 -2.11
C GLY A 121 20.98 15.18 -0.78
N LEU A 122 19.76 14.64 -0.71
CA LEU A 122 18.92 14.69 0.49
C LEU A 122 18.87 13.33 1.17
N THR A 123 19.26 13.28 2.44
CA THR A 123 19.24 12.11 3.33
C THR A 123 17.99 12.10 4.22
N GLY A 124 17.58 10.92 4.67
CA GLY A 124 16.45 10.68 5.57
C GLY A 124 15.36 9.80 4.95
N MET A 125 15.41 9.53 3.63
CA MET A 125 14.43 8.71 2.93
C MET A 125 14.98 7.33 2.48
N GLU A 126 16.21 6.96 2.89
CA GLU A 126 16.89 5.73 2.47
C GLU A 126 16.10 4.46 2.83
N PHE A 127 15.44 4.47 3.99
CA PHE A 127 14.61 3.36 4.45
C PHE A 127 13.44 3.04 3.50
N ALA A 128 12.96 4.05 2.79
CA ALA A 128 11.82 3.96 1.89
C ALA A 128 12.15 3.26 0.56
N HIS A 129 13.44 3.23 0.16
CA HIS A 129 13.87 2.66 -1.11
C HIS A 129 13.48 1.20 -1.29
N GLY A 130 13.55 0.42 -0.21
CA GLY A 130 13.17 -1.00 -0.24
C GLY A 130 11.68 -1.28 0.01
N ILE A 131 10.88 -0.29 0.43
CA ILE A 131 9.46 -0.50 0.74
C ILE A 131 8.67 -0.53 -0.57
N PRO A 132 8.01 -1.64 -0.91
CA PRO A 132 7.12 -1.67 -2.06
C PRO A 132 5.86 -0.86 -1.74
N GLY A 133 5.37 -0.12 -2.71
CA GLY A 133 4.17 0.68 -2.54
C GLY A 133 4.32 2.10 -3.07
N THR A 134 3.24 2.87 -3.01
CA THR A 134 3.21 4.28 -3.38
C THR A 134 3.34 5.16 -2.16
N VAL A 135 3.75 6.41 -2.36
CA VAL A 135 3.83 7.42 -1.29
C VAL A 135 2.49 7.59 -0.58
N GLY A 136 1.38 7.63 -1.34
CA GLY A 136 0.05 7.72 -0.73
C GLY A 136 -0.27 6.56 0.22
N GLY A 137 0.01 5.32 -0.20
CA GLY A 137 -0.14 4.15 0.66
C GLY A 137 0.85 4.13 1.83
N GLY A 138 2.09 4.57 1.60
CA GLY A 138 3.12 4.70 2.63
C GLY A 138 2.74 5.70 3.72
N VAL A 139 2.20 6.85 3.33
CA VAL A 139 1.69 7.88 4.26
C VAL A 139 0.47 7.36 5.02
N TYR A 140 -0.49 6.77 4.32
CA TYR A 140 -1.70 6.21 4.94
C TYR A 140 -1.37 5.20 6.06
N MET A 141 -0.38 4.34 5.82
CA MET A 141 0.04 3.26 6.72
C MET A 141 1.18 3.66 7.67
N ASN A 142 1.67 4.90 7.67
CA ASN A 142 2.93 5.23 8.33
C ASN A 142 4.02 4.18 8.05
N ALA A 143 4.29 3.94 6.78
CA ALA A 143 5.20 2.88 6.36
C ALA A 143 6.60 3.08 6.92
N GLY A 144 7.20 1.99 7.40
CA GLY A 144 8.53 2.05 7.97
C GLY A 144 9.30 0.74 7.82
N ALA A 145 10.61 0.85 7.76
CA ALA A 145 11.55 -0.26 7.72
C ALA A 145 12.92 0.16 8.27
N TYR A 146 13.63 -0.76 8.92
CA TYR A 146 15.01 -0.57 9.38
C TYR A 146 15.21 0.65 10.30
N GLY A 147 14.21 0.98 11.11
CA GLY A 147 14.25 2.10 12.07
C GLY A 147 13.81 3.46 11.49
N GLY A 148 13.57 3.55 10.16
CA GLY A 148 12.96 4.71 9.53
C GLY A 148 11.46 4.54 9.35
N GLU A 149 10.68 5.62 9.49
CA GLU A 149 9.23 5.67 9.30
C GLU A 149 8.82 6.99 8.63
N ILE A 150 7.69 6.98 7.93
CA ILE A 150 7.15 8.16 7.26
C ILE A 150 6.96 9.34 8.24
N CYS A 151 6.43 9.10 9.43
CA CYS A 151 6.21 10.14 10.43
C CYS A 151 7.46 10.93 10.82
N GLN A 152 8.66 10.37 10.65
CA GLN A 152 9.91 11.02 11.01
C GLN A 152 10.34 12.10 9.99
N ILE A 153 9.83 12.01 8.77
CA ILE A 153 10.22 12.88 7.65
C ILE A 153 9.03 13.60 6.99
N CYS A 154 7.81 13.18 7.24
CA CYS A 154 6.60 13.81 6.70
C CYS A 154 6.29 15.08 7.48
N GLU A 155 6.28 16.23 6.82
CA GLU A 155 5.93 17.52 7.42
C GLU A 155 4.44 17.77 7.34
N SER A 156 3.84 17.53 6.17
CA SER A 156 2.42 17.70 5.93
C SER A 156 1.90 16.81 4.81
N VAL A 157 0.60 16.59 4.81
CA VAL A 157 -0.11 15.78 3.82
C VAL A 157 -1.24 16.61 3.23
N GLU A 158 -1.30 16.68 1.91
CA GLU A 158 -2.49 17.14 1.20
C GLU A 158 -3.35 15.92 0.90
N ALA A 159 -4.58 15.95 1.36
CA ALA A 159 -5.57 14.90 1.14
C ALA A 159 -6.83 15.47 0.49
N MET A 160 -7.65 14.59 -0.08
CA MET A 160 -8.95 14.91 -0.67
C MET A 160 -10.02 14.13 0.06
N ASP A 161 -11.08 14.79 0.51
CA ASP A 161 -12.25 14.13 1.09
C ASP A 161 -13.11 13.45 0.01
N LEU A 162 -14.13 12.72 0.43
CA LEU A 162 -14.99 11.98 -0.50
C LEU A 162 -15.90 12.89 -1.34
N ASP A 163 -15.99 14.17 -1.01
CA ASP A 163 -16.71 15.18 -1.81
C ASP A 163 -15.79 15.85 -2.87
N GLY A 164 -14.52 15.43 -2.92
CA GLY A 164 -13.52 15.97 -3.85
C GLY A 164 -12.88 17.28 -3.41
N LYS A 165 -13.02 17.65 -2.13
CA LYS A 165 -12.43 18.88 -1.56
C LYS A 165 -11.05 18.58 -0.97
N LEU A 166 -10.06 19.38 -1.35
CA LEU A 166 -8.72 19.31 -0.79
C LEU A 166 -8.67 19.88 0.63
N PHE A 167 -7.90 19.21 1.49
CA PHE A 167 -7.54 19.70 2.81
C PHE A 167 -6.09 19.31 3.13
N ARG A 168 -5.49 19.99 4.10
CA ARG A 168 -4.11 19.75 4.50
C ARG A 168 -4.05 19.35 5.97
N LEU A 169 -3.17 18.42 6.30
CA LEU A 169 -2.88 17.96 7.65
C LEU A 169 -1.37 18.08 7.90
N SER A 170 -1.01 18.67 9.02
CA SER A 170 0.37 18.64 9.54
C SER A 170 0.73 17.25 10.03
N ASN A 171 2.01 17.00 10.29
CA ASN A 171 2.49 15.75 10.90
C ASN A 171 1.74 15.42 12.20
N THR A 172 1.52 16.41 13.06
CA THR A 172 0.77 16.23 14.32
C THR A 172 -0.67 15.84 14.08
N GLU A 173 -1.36 16.49 13.14
CA GLU A 173 -2.75 16.18 12.80
C GLU A 173 -2.92 14.82 12.12
N MET A 174 -1.87 14.33 11.44
CA MET A 174 -1.86 12.97 10.88
C MET A 174 -1.91 11.88 11.96
N ALA A 175 -1.59 12.20 13.23
CA ALA A 175 -1.67 11.29 14.37
C ALA A 175 -1.04 9.90 14.07
N PHE A 176 0.13 9.92 13.44
CA PHE A 176 0.83 8.71 13.05
C PHE A 176 1.15 7.81 14.25
N SER A 177 0.92 6.53 14.07
CA SER A 177 1.38 5.48 14.98
C SER A 177 1.78 4.23 14.18
N TYR A 178 2.08 3.12 14.86
CA TYR A 178 2.50 1.91 14.17
C TYR A 178 1.43 1.41 13.19
N ARG A 179 1.74 1.45 11.90
CA ARG A 179 0.84 1.06 10.78
C ARG A 179 -0.50 1.79 10.77
N HIS A 180 -0.51 3.04 11.21
CA HIS A 180 -1.73 3.83 11.35
C HIS A 180 -1.50 5.32 11.05
N SER A 181 -2.54 5.97 10.52
CA SER A 181 -2.69 7.41 10.44
C SER A 181 -4.15 7.81 10.69
N VAL A 182 -4.41 9.08 10.96
CA VAL A 182 -5.77 9.62 11.17
C VAL A 182 -6.72 9.32 10.02
N LEU A 183 -6.21 9.10 8.81
CA LEU A 183 -7.02 8.80 7.62
C LEU A 183 -7.73 7.43 7.68
N GLU A 184 -7.40 6.56 8.63
CA GLU A 184 -8.20 5.37 8.91
C GLU A 184 -9.56 5.69 9.52
N ASN A 185 -9.63 6.76 10.33
CA ASN A 185 -10.81 7.18 11.06
C ASN A 185 -11.48 8.42 10.45
N ARG A 186 -10.73 9.19 9.67
CA ARG A 186 -11.21 10.34 8.90
C ARG A 186 -11.05 10.04 7.42
N PRO A 187 -12.15 9.70 6.70
CA PRO A 187 -12.07 9.37 5.29
C PRO A 187 -11.37 10.46 4.48
N GLY A 188 -10.31 10.08 3.78
CA GLY A 188 -9.53 10.97 2.94
C GLY A 188 -8.52 10.20 2.11
N ILE A 189 -8.27 10.70 0.92
CA ILE A 189 -7.34 10.12 -0.04
C ILE A 189 -6.09 10.98 -0.06
N VAL A 190 -4.93 10.40 0.24
CA VAL A 190 -3.66 11.12 0.12
C VAL A 190 -3.44 11.51 -1.34
N VAL A 191 -3.23 12.80 -1.57
CA VAL A 191 -2.95 13.38 -2.89
C VAL A 191 -1.46 13.66 -3.05
N SER A 192 -0.84 14.25 -2.04
CA SER A 192 0.61 14.46 -1.96
C SER A 192 1.08 14.54 -0.51
N ALA A 193 2.37 14.37 -0.30
CA ALA A 193 3.02 14.61 0.98
C ALA A 193 4.25 15.48 0.80
N ASP A 194 4.47 16.39 1.75
CA ASP A 194 5.70 17.19 1.86
C ASP A 194 6.62 16.52 2.88
N PHE A 195 7.85 16.31 2.47
CA PHE A 195 8.89 15.68 3.28
C PHE A 195 9.98 16.65 3.62
N ALA A 196 10.31 16.78 4.91
CA ALA A 196 11.44 17.52 5.43
C ALA A 196 12.64 16.57 5.57
N LEU A 197 13.63 16.76 4.73
CA LEU A 197 14.84 15.93 4.65
C LEU A 197 16.06 16.78 5.10
N LYS A 198 17.26 16.21 5.03
CA LYS A 198 18.51 16.91 5.37
C LYS A 198 19.49 16.84 4.20
N LYS A 199 20.34 17.83 4.05
CA LYS A 199 21.49 17.72 3.14
C LYS A 199 22.42 16.61 3.63
N GLY A 200 22.88 15.76 2.73
CA GLY A 200 23.75 14.62 3.02
C GLY A 200 24.79 14.41 1.93
N ASN A 201 25.76 13.54 2.21
CA ASN A 201 26.73 13.10 1.22
C ASN A 201 26.06 12.08 0.27
N PRO A 202 26.00 12.33 -1.04
CA PRO A 202 25.38 11.41 -2.00
C PRO A 202 25.95 10.00 -1.95
N GLU A 203 27.25 9.84 -1.77
CA GLU A 203 27.89 8.51 -1.71
C GLU A 203 27.41 7.70 -0.49
N GLU A 204 27.29 8.36 0.66
CA GLU A 204 26.80 7.73 1.90
C GLU A 204 25.31 7.37 1.77
N ILE A 205 24.48 8.24 1.17
CA ILE A 205 23.07 8.00 0.92
C ILE A 205 22.90 6.73 0.05
N TRP A 206 23.62 6.67 -1.08
CA TRP A 206 23.55 5.52 -1.98
C TRP A 206 24.11 4.24 -1.35
N ALA A 207 25.21 4.34 -0.57
CA ALA A 207 25.75 3.21 0.17
C ALA A 207 24.72 2.65 1.16
N LYS A 208 24.02 3.53 1.89
CA LYS A 208 22.96 3.14 2.83
C LYS A 208 21.78 2.49 2.13
N MET A 209 21.29 3.05 1.04
CA MET A 209 20.21 2.45 0.24
C MET A 209 20.59 1.06 -0.25
N LYS A 210 21.82 0.89 -0.75
CA LYS A 210 22.34 -0.41 -1.21
C LYS A 210 22.43 -1.43 -0.07
N GLU A 211 22.92 -1.03 1.10
CA GLU A 211 22.95 -1.87 2.30
C GLU A 211 21.55 -2.37 2.66
N LEU A 212 20.57 -1.46 2.74
CA LEU A 212 19.20 -1.80 3.15
C LEU A 212 18.53 -2.76 2.16
N ILE A 213 18.73 -2.56 0.86
CA ILE A 213 18.23 -3.48 -0.17
C ILE A 213 18.89 -4.86 -0.04
N ALA A 214 20.21 -4.93 0.15
CA ALA A 214 20.91 -6.19 0.31
C ALA A 214 20.38 -6.98 1.53
N ARG A 215 20.20 -6.33 2.67
CA ARG A 215 19.60 -6.92 3.87
C ARG A 215 18.18 -7.44 3.60
N ARG A 216 17.38 -6.68 2.85
CA ARG A 216 16.01 -7.06 2.50
C ARG A 216 15.98 -8.28 1.60
N THR A 217 16.79 -8.29 0.55
CA THR A 217 16.88 -9.40 -0.42
C THR A 217 17.37 -10.69 0.24
N ALA A 218 18.32 -10.58 1.19
CA ALA A 218 18.80 -11.73 1.94
C ALA A 218 17.74 -12.38 2.81
N SER A 219 16.88 -11.57 3.45
CA SER A 219 15.93 -12.05 4.47
C SER A 219 14.50 -12.29 3.98
N GLN A 220 14.03 -11.57 2.94
CA GLN A 220 12.62 -11.61 2.52
C GLN A 220 12.41 -12.41 1.23
N PRO A 221 11.22 -13.03 1.05
CA PRO A 221 10.87 -13.81 -0.14
C PRO A 221 10.40 -12.89 -1.28
N LEU A 222 11.33 -12.13 -1.88
CA LEU A 222 11.00 -11.13 -2.92
C LEU A 222 10.74 -11.77 -4.31
N ASP A 223 11.01 -13.04 -4.45
CA ASP A 223 10.86 -13.85 -5.67
C ASP A 223 9.47 -14.46 -5.83
N VAL A 224 8.65 -14.43 -4.78
CA VAL A 224 7.28 -14.95 -4.81
C VAL A 224 6.26 -13.86 -4.46
N PRO A 225 5.03 -13.89 -5.05
CA PRO A 225 4.00 -12.91 -4.77
C PRO A 225 3.56 -12.92 -3.30
N SER A 226 3.47 -11.73 -2.69
CA SER A 226 3.02 -11.53 -1.31
C SER A 226 2.52 -10.10 -1.11
N ALA A 227 1.84 -9.83 0.01
CA ALA A 227 1.45 -8.48 0.43
C ALA A 227 2.32 -7.95 1.60
N GLY A 228 3.61 -8.30 1.63
CA GLY A 228 4.50 -7.91 2.72
C GLY A 228 4.30 -8.77 3.98
N SER A 229 4.45 -8.16 5.15
CA SER A 229 4.23 -8.84 6.43
C SER A 229 2.79 -9.29 6.59
N ALA A 230 2.59 -10.56 6.93
CA ALA A 230 1.26 -11.14 7.11
C ALA A 230 0.55 -10.61 8.36
N PHE A 231 1.31 -10.38 9.43
CA PHE A 231 0.79 -9.95 10.73
C PHE A 231 1.54 -8.74 11.28
N LYS A 232 0.82 -7.92 12.03
CA LYS A 232 1.38 -6.83 12.82
C LYS A 232 2.32 -7.38 13.89
N ARG A 233 3.26 -6.54 14.35
CA ARG A 233 4.10 -6.88 15.49
C ARG A 233 3.23 -6.96 16.76
N PRO A 234 3.16 -8.12 17.44
CA PRO A 234 2.44 -8.22 18.69
C PRO A 234 3.22 -7.57 19.84
N THR A 235 2.52 -7.26 20.94
CA THR A 235 3.17 -6.83 22.15
C THR A 235 4.10 -7.93 22.67
N GLY A 236 5.33 -7.58 22.99
CA GLY A 236 6.31 -8.50 23.59
C GLY A 236 7.08 -9.38 22.62
N GLY A 237 6.97 -9.18 21.28
CA GLY A 237 7.73 -10.01 20.34
C GLY A 237 7.63 -9.63 18.87
N TYR A 238 8.01 -10.59 18.06
CA TYR A 238 7.90 -10.50 16.59
C TYR A 238 6.99 -11.63 16.09
N ALA A 239 6.01 -11.29 15.26
CA ALA A 239 5.11 -12.29 14.67
C ALA A 239 5.89 -13.41 13.96
N ALA A 240 6.93 -13.04 13.19
CA ALA A 240 7.77 -14.03 12.50
C ALA A 240 8.44 -15.05 13.44
N ALA A 241 8.95 -14.59 14.60
CA ALA A 241 9.56 -15.49 15.58
C ALA A 241 8.54 -16.46 16.17
N LEU A 242 7.36 -15.96 16.59
CA LEU A 242 6.28 -16.79 17.12
C LEU A 242 5.79 -17.84 16.11
N ILE A 243 5.67 -17.47 14.84
CA ILE A 243 5.27 -18.38 13.76
C ILE A 243 6.34 -19.45 13.53
N GLU A 244 7.62 -19.07 13.53
CA GLU A 244 8.74 -19.99 13.35
C GLU A 244 8.89 -20.95 14.55
N GLU A 245 8.80 -20.44 15.78
CA GLU A 245 8.80 -21.24 17.01
C GLU A 245 7.61 -22.21 17.08
N THR A 246 6.48 -21.86 16.46
CA THR A 246 5.33 -22.75 16.32
C THR A 246 5.55 -23.83 15.26
N GLY A 247 6.60 -23.73 14.44
CA GLY A 247 6.91 -24.72 13.39
C GLY A 247 6.12 -24.51 12.10
N LEU A 248 5.62 -23.29 11.86
CA LEU A 248 4.70 -23.00 10.75
C LEU A 248 5.39 -22.45 9.49
N LYS A 249 6.73 -22.43 9.42
CA LYS A 249 7.41 -22.17 8.14
C LYS A 249 7.01 -23.21 7.10
N GLY A 250 6.60 -22.77 5.91
CA GLY A 250 6.11 -23.64 4.85
C GLY A 250 4.70 -24.20 5.04
N TYR A 251 4.02 -23.85 6.15
CA TYR A 251 2.63 -24.26 6.36
C TYR A 251 1.74 -23.72 5.24
N GLN A 252 0.95 -24.59 4.62
CA GLN A 252 0.21 -24.30 3.39
C GLN A 252 -1.28 -24.55 3.55
N VAL A 253 -2.09 -23.68 2.94
CA VAL A 253 -3.55 -23.84 2.78
C VAL A 253 -3.88 -23.49 1.33
N GLY A 254 -4.38 -24.45 0.56
CA GLY A 254 -4.59 -24.28 -0.87
C GLY A 254 -3.31 -23.84 -1.58
N GLY A 255 -3.37 -22.74 -2.34
CA GLY A 255 -2.21 -22.15 -3.01
C GLY A 255 -1.42 -21.15 -2.16
N ALA A 256 -1.87 -20.83 -0.94
CA ALA A 256 -1.22 -19.89 -0.04
C ALA A 256 -0.35 -20.60 1.01
N ALA A 257 0.81 -20.02 1.37
CA ALA A 257 1.70 -20.59 2.38
C ALA A 257 2.39 -19.52 3.23
N ILE A 258 2.81 -19.90 4.43
CA ILE A 258 3.85 -19.16 5.16
C ILE A 258 5.20 -19.41 4.47
N SER A 259 5.91 -18.36 4.15
CA SER A 259 7.19 -18.47 3.45
C SER A 259 8.20 -19.32 4.24
N ALA A 260 8.83 -20.28 3.57
CA ALA A 260 9.94 -21.06 4.14
C ALA A 260 11.18 -20.19 4.40
N LYS A 261 11.34 -19.08 3.65
CA LYS A 261 12.47 -18.15 3.82
C LYS A 261 12.26 -17.22 5.02
N HIS A 262 11.04 -16.69 5.22
CA HIS A 262 10.73 -15.74 6.28
C HIS A 262 9.32 -15.96 6.83
N ALA A 263 9.20 -16.46 8.04
CA ALA A 263 7.92 -16.84 8.65
C ALA A 263 6.89 -15.70 8.81
N GLY A 264 7.33 -14.45 8.73
CA GLY A 264 6.43 -13.28 8.78
C GLY A 264 5.67 -12.99 7.48
N PHE A 265 5.91 -13.76 6.40
CA PHE A 265 5.30 -13.52 5.08
C PHE A 265 4.35 -14.65 4.70
N ALA A 266 3.13 -14.28 4.33
CA ALA A 266 2.25 -15.14 3.56
C ALA A 266 2.54 -14.93 2.06
N VAL A 267 2.68 -16.02 1.31
CA VAL A 267 3.04 -16.02 -0.11
C VAL A 267 2.04 -16.80 -0.94
N ASN A 268 1.90 -16.42 -2.21
CA ASN A 268 1.15 -17.16 -3.21
C ASN A 268 2.12 -18.05 -4.00
N LEU A 269 2.02 -19.36 -3.80
CA LEU A 269 2.85 -20.36 -4.49
C LEU A 269 2.38 -20.67 -5.92
N GLY A 270 1.31 -20.05 -6.34
CA GLY A 270 0.62 -20.23 -7.61
C GLY A 270 -0.82 -20.67 -7.41
N GLY A 271 -1.76 -19.95 -8.02
CA GLY A 271 -3.19 -20.25 -7.95
C GLY A 271 -3.84 -20.08 -6.57
N ALA A 272 -3.21 -19.36 -5.63
CA ALA A 272 -3.83 -19.04 -4.35
C ALA A 272 -5.06 -18.14 -4.54
N THR A 273 -6.10 -18.41 -3.77
CA THR A 273 -7.31 -17.60 -3.67
C THR A 273 -7.27 -16.68 -2.45
N ALA A 274 -8.13 -15.66 -2.41
CA ALA A 274 -8.30 -14.85 -1.21
C ALA A 274 -8.85 -15.68 -0.04
N ALA A 275 -9.69 -16.68 -0.33
CA ALA A 275 -10.15 -17.63 0.66
C ALA A 275 -9.01 -18.46 1.28
N ASP A 276 -8.06 -18.95 0.46
CA ASP A 276 -6.88 -19.66 0.95
C ASP A 276 -6.05 -18.81 1.90
N VAL A 277 -5.78 -17.55 1.53
CA VAL A 277 -5.00 -16.62 2.37
C VAL A 277 -5.73 -16.31 3.68
N LYS A 278 -7.04 -16.05 3.64
CA LYS A 278 -7.84 -15.81 4.86
C LYS A 278 -7.79 -17.02 5.80
N ALA A 279 -7.95 -18.22 5.25
CA ALA A 279 -7.87 -19.48 6.01
C ALA A 279 -6.46 -19.69 6.59
N LEU A 280 -5.41 -19.45 5.80
CA LEU A 280 -4.02 -19.52 6.25
C LEU A 280 -3.76 -18.57 7.43
N LEU A 281 -4.12 -17.30 7.31
CA LEU A 281 -3.92 -16.30 8.36
C LEU A 281 -4.67 -16.68 9.65
N SER A 282 -5.91 -17.15 9.53
CA SER A 282 -6.72 -17.59 10.66
C SER A 282 -6.10 -18.79 11.38
N GLN A 283 -5.71 -19.83 10.63
CA GLN A 283 -5.11 -21.05 11.20
C GLN A 283 -3.75 -20.78 11.85
N VAL A 284 -2.92 -19.93 11.22
CA VAL A 284 -1.62 -19.52 11.78
C VAL A 284 -1.81 -18.75 13.09
N SER A 285 -2.73 -17.77 13.13
CA SER A 285 -3.02 -16.99 14.33
C SER A 285 -3.52 -17.88 15.48
N GLU A 286 -4.38 -18.85 15.17
CA GLU A 286 -4.90 -19.78 16.19
C GLU A 286 -3.82 -20.72 16.74
N GLN A 287 -2.99 -21.33 15.88
CA GLN A 287 -1.92 -22.22 16.33
C GLN A 287 -0.84 -21.48 17.15
N VAL A 288 -0.50 -20.24 16.76
CA VAL A 288 0.39 -19.39 17.56
C VAL A 288 -0.24 -19.06 18.90
N TYR A 289 -1.54 -18.72 18.93
CA TYR A 289 -2.24 -18.45 20.18
C TYR A 289 -2.27 -19.65 21.13
N GLN A 290 -2.55 -20.84 20.60
CA GLN A 290 -2.54 -22.08 21.41
C GLN A 290 -1.19 -22.37 22.03
N LYS A 291 -0.09 -22.04 21.35
CA LYS A 291 1.26 -22.29 21.84
C LYS A 291 1.80 -21.19 22.74
N SER A 292 1.55 -19.92 22.43
CA SER A 292 2.19 -18.77 23.10
C SER A 292 1.24 -17.92 23.93
N GLY A 293 -0.08 -18.09 23.79
CA GLY A 293 -1.09 -17.21 24.37
C GLY A 293 -1.21 -15.85 23.65
N ILE A 294 -0.46 -15.62 22.57
CA ILE A 294 -0.44 -14.36 21.82
C ILE A 294 -1.25 -14.52 20.54
N ARG A 295 -2.31 -13.71 20.39
CA ARG A 295 -3.11 -13.69 19.17
C ARG A 295 -2.49 -12.72 18.16
N LEU A 296 -2.21 -13.22 16.97
CA LEU A 296 -1.67 -12.42 15.88
C LEU A 296 -2.80 -11.67 15.13
N GLU A 297 -2.58 -10.39 14.85
CA GLU A 297 -3.49 -9.54 14.07
C GLU A 297 -2.94 -9.37 12.64
N PRO A 298 -3.74 -9.64 11.59
CA PRO A 298 -3.30 -9.43 10.22
C PRO A 298 -2.87 -7.97 9.96
N GLU A 299 -1.75 -7.77 9.25
CA GLU A 299 -1.30 -6.46 8.74
C GLU A 299 -1.88 -6.20 7.35
N VAL A 300 -2.12 -7.25 6.57
CA VAL A 300 -2.72 -7.17 5.24
C VAL A 300 -4.15 -6.66 5.33
N ARG A 301 -4.48 -5.67 4.49
CA ARG A 301 -5.83 -5.12 4.38
C ARG A 301 -6.69 -6.04 3.53
N ILE A 302 -7.69 -6.66 4.13
CA ILE A 302 -8.64 -7.54 3.47
C ILE A 302 -9.81 -6.66 2.99
N TRP A 303 -10.10 -6.69 1.70
CA TRP A 303 -11.20 -5.96 1.06
C TRP A 303 -12.50 -6.76 1.06
#